data_7e1c029c3e0ceabc0399ec86ed3f0b4b
#
_entry.id   7e1c029c3e0ceabc0399ec86ed3f0b4b
#
_cell.length_a   1.000
_cell.length_b   1.000
_cell.length_c   1.000
_cell.angle_alpha   90.00
_cell.angle_beta   90.00
_cell.angle_gamma   90.00
#
_symmetry.space_group_name_H-M   'P 1'
#
loop_
_entity.id
_entity.type
_entity.pdbx_description
1 polymer ?
#
loop_
_entity_poly.entity_id
_entity_poly.type
_entity_poly.pdbx_seq_one_letter_code
_entity_poly.pdbx_strand_id
1 'polypeptide(L)'
;LQNSKELGLEKHNVGAILSIYGFENTPFKEILKQMPDVTECLCGFSSPIPKSSFSSYELREWEGQTDKEQRIKLENETINQDYVDFFQIDVIEGDMLDEKDGQGVVVINEAAVKAFGWSQPIGKKIYLNEVCTVKGVIRDIYYNAPIYPVIPAVFFLPKDNPGNGNRGPFLFKFKEGTWKTVYQKLQEEAHKDNMDAVLNLINMEDTYNEYMKSENTLSKLLSVVSLICIVIAVFGIFSLVTLSCEQRRKEIAIRKVNGASVKVILNLFFKEYLILLVIASFMAFPLSYPVSYTHLRAHETGRNL
;
A
#
# COMPACT_ATOMS: atom_id res chain seq x y z
N LEU A 1 5.79 5.39 11.94
CA LEU A 1 5.33 4.01 12.15
C LEU A 1 3.88 3.94 11.71
N GLN A 2 3.62 3.39 10.52
CA GLN A 2 2.26 3.13 10.07
C GLN A 2 1.67 2.02 10.93
N ASN A 3 0.50 2.28 11.48
CA ASN A 3 -0.18 1.35 12.37
C ASN A 3 -0.60 0.10 11.56
N SER A 4 -0.43 -1.10 12.10
CA SER A 4 -0.87 -2.36 11.48
C SER A 4 -2.33 -2.33 11.02
N LYS A 5 -3.19 -1.62 11.76
CA LYS A 5 -4.60 -1.40 11.39
C LYS A 5 -4.78 -0.65 10.05
N GLU A 6 -3.84 0.20 9.66
CA GLU A 6 -3.91 0.91 8.38
C GLU A 6 -3.53 0.00 7.20
N LEU A 7 -2.80 -1.07 7.45
CA LEU A 7 -2.39 -2.04 6.44
C LEU A 7 -3.37 -3.23 6.32
N GLY A 8 -4.35 -3.33 7.21
CA GLY A 8 -5.33 -4.42 7.25
C GLY A 8 -4.76 -5.75 7.77
N LEU A 9 -3.53 -5.77 8.26
CA LEU A 9 -2.89 -6.97 8.81
C LEU A 9 -1.85 -6.63 9.88
N GLU A 10 -1.60 -7.58 10.80
CA GLU A 10 -0.53 -7.49 11.79
C GLU A 10 0.80 -7.96 11.16
N LYS A 11 1.81 -7.10 11.19
CA LYS A 11 3.14 -7.37 10.62
C LYS A 11 4.27 -7.34 11.66
N HIS A 12 3.98 -6.86 12.87
CA HIS A 12 4.99 -6.72 13.91
C HIS A 12 5.42 -8.09 14.42
N ASN A 13 6.71 -8.26 14.59
CA ASN A 13 7.31 -9.51 15.08
C ASN A 13 6.96 -10.74 14.24
N VAL A 14 6.74 -10.56 12.93
CA VAL A 14 6.52 -11.66 11.99
C VAL A 14 7.76 -11.86 11.14
N GLY A 15 8.28 -13.09 11.16
CA GLY A 15 9.33 -13.57 10.28
C GLY A 15 8.79 -14.48 9.20
N ALA A 16 9.47 -14.54 8.06
CA ALA A 16 9.15 -15.49 7.00
C ALA A 16 10.41 -16.14 6.46
N ILE A 17 10.33 -17.44 6.22
CA ILE A 17 11.30 -18.19 5.42
C ILE A 17 10.70 -18.34 4.04
N LEU A 18 11.24 -17.61 3.07
CA LEU A 18 10.82 -17.70 1.67
C LEU A 18 11.50 -18.91 1.04
N SER A 19 10.77 -19.99 0.85
CA SER A 19 11.30 -21.18 0.19
C SER A 19 11.50 -20.93 -1.29
N ILE A 20 12.70 -21.24 -1.76
CA ILE A 20 12.99 -21.44 -3.18
C ILE A 20 13.02 -22.96 -3.37
N TYR A 21 12.06 -23.51 -4.10
CA TYR A 21 11.98 -24.91 -4.59
C TYR A 21 12.62 -26.02 -3.71
N GLY A 22 11.80 -26.83 -3.11
CA GLY A 22 12.24 -28.12 -2.59
C GLY A 22 12.18 -28.37 -1.07
N PHE A 23 11.61 -27.47 -0.28
CA PHE A 23 11.48 -27.65 1.17
C PHE A 23 10.29 -28.54 1.55
N GLU A 24 10.22 -29.75 1.06
CA GLU A 24 9.05 -30.63 1.25
C GLU A 24 8.94 -31.27 2.64
N ASN A 25 10.01 -31.35 3.42
CA ASN A 25 9.96 -31.85 4.80
C ASN A 25 11.03 -31.17 5.61
N THR A 26 10.75 -29.98 6.04
CA THR A 26 11.81 -29.16 6.56
C THR A 26 12.00 -29.35 8.05
N PRO A 27 13.23 -29.57 8.47
CA PRO A 27 13.61 -29.47 9.85
C PRO A 27 13.24 -28.12 10.47
N PHE A 28 13.13 -27.08 9.66
CA PHE A 28 12.82 -25.71 10.12
C PHE A 28 11.47 -25.58 10.84
N LYS A 29 10.43 -26.30 10.43
CA LYS A 29 9.14 -26.30 11.14
C LYS A 29 9.29 -26.82 12.56
N GLU A 30 10.00 -27.90 12.72
CA GLU A 30 10.22 -28.51 14.05
C GLU A 30 11.20 -27.67 14.88
N ILE A 31 12.23 -27.10 14.24
CA ILE A 31 13.17 -26.18 14.87
C ILE A 31 12.46 -24.95 15.39
N LEU A 32 11.63 -24.30 14.55
CA LEU A 32 10.86 -23.13 14.95
C LEU A 32 9.92 -23.41 16.11
N LYS A 33 9.22 -24.55 16.10
CA LYS A 33 8.34 -24.97 17.22
C LYS A 33 9.09 -25.21 18.53
N GLN A 34 10.36 -25.59 18.46
CA GLN A 34 11.20 -25.84 19.64
C GLN A 34 11.88 -24.56 20.17
N MET A 35 11.85 -23.46 19.39
CA MET A 35 12.44 -22.19 19.82
C MET A 35 11.54 -21.48 20.84
N PRO A 36 12.03 -21.16 22.04
CA PRO A 36 11.24 -20.49 23.08
C PRO A 36 10.87 -19.05 22.71
N ASP A 37 11.57 -18.49 21.73
CA ASP A 37 11.37 -17.14 21.24
C ASP A 37 10.33 -17.07 20.11
N VAL A 38 9.91 -18.22 19.57
CA VAL A 38 8.85 -18.35 18.56
C VAL A 38 7.55 -18.71 19.25
N THR A 39 6.51 -17.95 18.97
CA THR A 39 5.20 -18.10 19.64
C THR A 39 4.17 -18.79 18.77
N GLU A 40 4.24 -18.62 17.46
CA GLU A 40 3.26 -19.14 16.52
C GLU A 40 3.92 -19.42 15.16
N CYS A 41 3.47 -20.44 14.45
CA CYS A 41 3.95 -20.80 13.11
C CYS A 41 2.79 -21.08 12.18
N LEU A 42 2.89 -20.61 10.94
CA LEU A 42 1.92 -20.81 9.87
C LEU A 42 2.65 -21.26 8.60
N CYS A 43 2.14 -22.27 7.91
CA CYS A 43 2.76 -22.85 6.72
C CYS A 43 1.75 -23.06 5.61
N GLY A 44 2.21 -22.97 4.37
CA GLY A 44 1.41 -23.37 3.20
C GLY A 44 0.51 -22.26 2.63
N PHE A 45 0.67 -21.03 3.08
CA PHE A 45 -0.10 -19.89 2.60
C PHE A 45 0.76 -18.89 1.82
N SER A 46 0.12 -18.07 1.01
CA SER A 46 0.78 -16.93 0.41
C SER A 46 1.27 -15.95 1.49
N SER A 47 2.46 -15.43 1.32
CA SER A 47 2.98 -14.43 2.25
C SER A 47 2.49 -13.04 1.85
N PRO A 48 1.92 -12.27 2.78
CA PRO A 48 1.49 -10.89 2.52
C PRO A 48 2.68 -9.91 2.55
N ILE A 49 3.80 -10.31 1.97
CA ILE A 49 4.98 -9.47 1.81
C ILE A 49 4.85 -8.70 0.52
N PRO A 50 5.28 -7.43 0.45
CA PRO A 50 5.30 -6.69 -0.79
C PRO A 50 5.91 -7.49 -1.93
N LYS A 51 5.12 -7.82 -2.93
CA LYS A 51 5.53 -8.64 -4.06
C LYS A 51 5.57 -7.81 -5.34
N SER A 52 6.48 -8.16 -6.21
CA SER A 52 6.54 -7.59 -7.57
C SER A 52 5.44 -8.11 -8.48
N SER A 53 4.84 -9.28 -8.19
CA SER A 53 3.76 -9.86 -8.99
C SER A 53 2.85 -10.76 -8.17
N PHE A 54 1.55 -10.65 -8.40
CA PHE A 54 0.51 -11.55 -7.92
C PHE A 54 -0.04 -12.39 -9.07
N SER A 55 -0.55 -13.57 -8.76
CA SER A 55 -1.40 -14.30 -9.70
C SER A 55 -2.69 -13.51 -9.86
N SER A 56 -2.91 -12.96 -11.03
CA SER A 56 -4.12 -12.21 -11.32
C SER A 56 -4.73 -12.69 -12.62
N TYR A 57 -6.04 -12.61 -12.72
CA TYR A 57 -6.79 -12.88 -13.93
C TYR A 57 -7.85 -11.82 -14.16
N GLU A 58 -8.33 -11.75 -15.40
CA GLU A 58 -9.45 -10.88 -15.74
C GLU A 58 -10.77 -11.61 -15.50
N LEU A 59 -11.52 -11.14 -14.51
CA LEU A 59 -12.89 -11.56 -14.31
C LEU A 59 -13.79 -10.93 -15.39
N ARG A 60 -14.59 -11.77 -16.04
CA ARG A 60 -15.46 -11.38 -17.16
C ARG A 60 -16.93 -11.37 -16.79
N GLU A 61 -17.33 -12.11 -15.76
CA GLU A 61 -18.74 -12.28 -15.42
C GLU A 61 -18.93 -12.41 -13.90
N TRP A 62 -19.89 -11.64 -13.37
CA TRP A 62 -20.34 -11.73 -11.99
C TRP A 62 -21.82 -11.35 -11.88
N GLU A 63 -22.46 -11.77 -10.81
CA GLU A 63 -23.88 -11.50 -10.58
C GLU A 63 -24.16 -10.00 -10.43
N GLY A 64 -25.14 -9.49 -11.19
CA GLY A 64 -25.50 -8.07 -11.19
C GLY A 64 -24.64 -7.19 -12.08
N GLN A 65 -23.76 -7.76 -12.90
CA GLN A 65 -23.00 -7.03 -13.90
C GLN A 65 -23.93 -6.32 -14.89
N THR A 66 -23.78 -5.01 -15.03
CA THR A 66 -24.58 -4.18 -15.94
C THR A 66 -23.94 -4.02 -17.31
N ASP A 67 -22.62 -3.95 -17.37
CA ASP A 67 -21.85 -3.82 -18.60
C ASP A 67 -21.09 -5.13 -18.87
N LYS A 68 -21.49 -5.86 -19.89
CA LYS A 68 -20.88 -7.14 -20.28
C LYS A 68 -19.45 -7.02 -20.86
N GLU A 69 -19.04 -5.81 -21.25
CA GLU A 69 -17.68 -5.56 -21.72
C GLU A 69 -16.72 -5.22 -20.58
N GLN A 70 -17.24 -4.85 -19.41
CA GLN A 70 -16.43 -4.55 -18.25
C GLN A 70 -15.61 -5.77 -17.83
N ARG A 71 -14.34 -5.53 -17.50
CA ARG A 71 -13.40 -6.54 -16.98
C ARG A 71 -12.84 -6.03 -15.66
N ILE A 72 -12.67 -6.93 -14.72
CA ILE A 72 -12.08 -6.61 -13.41
C ILE A 72 -10.83 -7.45 -13.24
N LYS A 73 -9.69 -6.79 -13.03
CA LYS A 73 -8.48 -7.47 -12.59
C LYS A 73 -8.68 -7.98 -11.17
N LEU A 74 -8.58 -9.27 -10.98
CA LEU A 74 -8.86 -9.94 -9.71
C LEU A 74 -7.62 -10.73 -9.29
N GLU A 75 -7.15 -10.53 -8.09
CA GLU A 75 -6.10 -11.35 -7.49
C GLU A 75 -6.68 -12.63 -6.89
N ASN A 76 -5.89 -13.69 -6.94
CA ASN A 76 -6.26 -15.01 -6.44
C ASN A 76 -5.26 -15.44 -5.36
N GLU A 77 -5.77 -15.66 -4.17
CA GLU A 77 -4.98 -16.07 -3.00
C GLU A 77 -5.67 -17.20 -2.24
N THR A 78 -4.90 -17.90 -1.40
CA THR A 78 -5.44 -18.95 -0.53
C THR A 78 -5.33 -18.53 0.92
N ILE A 79 -6.45 -18.62 1.65
CA ILE A 79 -6.51 -18.34 3.08
C ILE A 79 -7.44 -19.33 3.78
N ASN A 80 -7.25 -19.47 5.09
CA ASN A 80 -8.16 -20.16 6.01
C ASN A 80 -8.29 -19.35 7.31
N GLN A 81 -9.00 -19.89 8.29
CA GLN A 81 -9.17 -19.23 9.58
C GLN A 81 -7.82 -19.00 10.30
N ASP A 82 -6.91 -19.98 10.26
CA ASP A 82 -5.59 -19.85 10.91
C ASP A 82 -4.79 -18.67 10.33
N TYR A 83 -4.90 -18.43 9.01
CA TYR A 83 -4.25 -17.30 8.36
C TYR A 83 -4.83 -15.95 8.83
N VAL A 84 -6.15 -15.88 8.93
CA VAL A 84 -6.86 -14.69 9.40
C VAL A 84 -6.51 -14.40 10.86
N ASP A 85 -6.50 -15.41 11.71
CA ASP A 85 -6.13 -15.29 13.12
C ASP A 85 -4.66 -14.90 13.30
N PHE A 86 -3.77 -15.52 12.51
CA PHE A 86 -2.32 -15.22 12.54
C PHE A 86 -2.03 -13.76 12.20
N PHE A 87 -2.67 -13.21 11.20
CA PHE A 87 -2.47 -11.83 10.78
C PHE A 87 -3.47 -10.83 11.38
N GLN A 88 -4.38 -11.29 12.22
CA GLN A 88 -5.43 -10.48 12.84
C GLN A 88 -6.24 -9.67 11.80
N ILE A 89 -6.63 -10.34 10.72
CA ILE A 89 -7.40 -9.73 9.63
C ILE A 89 -8.87 -9.66 10.06
N ASP A 90 -9.49 -8.49 9.91
CA ASP A 90 -10.90 -8.29 10.24
C ASP A 90 -11.80 -8.95 9.19
N VAL A 91 -12.71 -9.81 9.61
CA VAL A 91 -13.87 -10.26 8.82
C VAL A 91 -14.98 -9.23 9.01
N ILE A 92 -15.39 -8.59 7.91
CA ILE A 92 -16.32 -7.45 7.93
C ILE A 92 -17.78 -7.92 7.82
N GLU A 93 -18.02 -8.94 6.98
CA GLU A 93 -19.36 -9.46 6.71
C GLU A 93 -19.29 -10.96 6.41
N GLY A 94 -20.28 -11.72 6.89
CA GLY A 94 -20.34 -13.17 6.68
C GLY A 94 -19.33 -13.96 7.53
N ASP A 95 -18.91 -15.09 7.02
CA ASP A 95 -18.02 -16.05 7.71
C ASP A 95 -16.78 -16.37 6.89
N MET A 96 -15.72 -16.83 7.57
CA MET A 96 -14.53 -17.35 6.91
C MET A 96 -14.79 -18.74 6.31
N LEU A 97 -13.88 -19.13 5.40
CA LEU A 97 -13.86 -20.46 4.81
C LEU A 97 -13.49 -21.51 5.86
N ASP A 98 -14.19 -22.61 5.85
CA ASP A 98 -13.90 -23.77 6.68
C ASP A 98 -13.68 -25.05 5.83
N GLU A 99 -13.14 -26.11 6.43
CA GLU A 99 -12.82 -27.36 5.73
C GLU A 99 -14.03 -28.05 5.07
N LYS A 100 -15.25 -27.67 5.45
CA LYS A 100 -16.49 -28.23 4.88
C LYS A 100 -16.93 -27.49 3.62
N ASP A 101 -16.36 -26.31 3.41
CA ASP A 101 -16.66 -25.54 2.22
C ASP A 101 -16.03 -26.19 0.97
N GLY A 102 -16.84 -26.38 -0.04
CA GLY A 102 -16.35 -26.84 -1.34
C GLY A 102 -15.55 -25.76 -2.09
N GLN A 103 -14.95 -26.17 -3.21
CA GLN A 103 -14.17 -25.26 -4.05
C GLN A 103 -15.00 -24.09 -4.61
N GLY A 104 -16.32 -24.22 -4.71
CA GLY A 104 -17.24 -23.18 -5.17
C GLY A 104 -17.61 -22.16 -4.09
N VAL A 105 -16.91 -22.10 -2.93
CA VAL A 105 -17.16 -21.11 -1.88
C VAL A 105 -15.90 -20.25 -1.73
N VAL A 106 -16.10 -18.94 -1.68
CA VAL A 106 -15.00 -17.96 -1.64
C VAL A 106 -15.25 -16.85 -0.63
N VAL A 107 -14.17 -16.23 -0.19
CA VAL A 107 -14.16 -14.96 0.53
C VAL A 107 -13.57 -13.91 -0.38
N ILE A 108 -14.00 -12.66 -0.26
CA ILE A 108 -13.51 -11.53 -1.06
C ILE A 108 -13.07 -10.37 -0.15
N ASN A 109 -12.31 -9.42 -0.71
CA ASN A 109 -11.98 -8.21 0.03
C ASN A 109 -12.96 -7.05 -0.26
N GLU A 110 -12.87 -5.94 0.51
CA GLU A 110 -13.71 -4.75 0.33
C GLU A 110 -13.55 -4.15 -1.08
N ALA A 111 -12.33 -4.16 -1.63
CA ALA A 111 -12.05 -3.68 -2.98
C ALA A 111 -12.83 -4.46 -4.04
N ALA A 112 -13.00 -5.77 -3.88
CA ALA A 112 -13.81 -6.60 -4.77
C ALA A 112 -15.31 -6.26 -4.65
N VAL A 113 -15.83 -6.09 -3.43
CA VAL A 113 -17.22 -5.65 -3.20
C VAL A 113 -17.51 -4.35 -3.94
N LYS A 114 -16.59 -3.38 -3.82
CA LYS A 114 -16.69 -2.08 -4.49
C LYS A 114 -16.60 -2.21 -6.02
N ALA A 115 -15.69 -3.03 -6.52
CA ALA A 115 -15.50 -3.24 -7.96
C ALA A 115 -16.70 -3.92 -8.62
N PHE A 116 -17.36 -4.85 -7.91
CA PHE A 116 -18.60 -5.50 -8.36
C PHE A 116 -19.85 -4.63 -8.22
N GLY A 117 -19.77 -3.53 -7.47
CA GLY A 117 -20.90 -2.63 -7.19
C GLY A 117 -21.95 -3.25 -6.26
N TRP A 118 -21.56 -4.19 -5.40
CA TRP A 118 -22.47 -4.88 -4.50
C TRP A 118 -22.69 -4.11 -3.18
N SER A 119 -23.94 -4.03 -2.75
CA SER A 119 -24.30 -3.56 -1.39
C SER A 119 -24.53 -4.72 -0.42
N GLN A 120 -24.81 -5.92 -0.93
CA GLN A 120 -24.98 -7.15 -0.18
C GLN A 120 -24.20 -8.24 -0.89
N PRO A 121 -22.94 -8.47 -0.53
CA PRO A 121 -22.04 -9.39 -1.25
C PRO A 121 -22.28 -10.86 -0.90
N ILE A 122 -22.79 -11.16 0.30
CA ILE A 122 -22.94 -12.54 0.77
C ILE A 122 -23.98 -13.30 -0.06
N GLY A 123 -23.61 -14.51 -0.49
CA GLY A 123 -24.41 -15.35 -1.36
C GLY A 123 -24.38 -14.99 -2.84
N LYS A 124 -23.74 -13.88 -3.23
CA LYS A 124 -23.53 -13.47 -4.61
C LYS A 124 -22.59 -14.43 -5.35
N LYS A 125 -22.72 -14.49 -6.68
CA LYS A 125 -21.97 -15.41 -7.53
C LYS A 125 -20.94 -14.70 -8.39
N ILE A 126 -19.79 -15.30 -8.49
CA ILE A 126 -18.67 -14.94 -9.37
C ILE A 126 -18.43 -16.11 -10.31
N TYR A 127 -18.30 -15.84 -11.61
CA TYR A 127 -18.11 -16.86 -12.64
C TYR A 127 -16.65 -16.90 -13.07
N LEU A 128 -15.90 -17.77 -12.40
CA LEU A 128 -14.51 -18.07 -12.71
C LEU A 128 -14.44 -19.30 -13.63
N ASN A 129 -13.51 -20.22 -13.38
CA ASN A 129 -13.53 -21.54 -14.04
C ASN A 129 -14.73 -22.39 -13.59
N GLU A 130 -15.23 -22.08 -12.41
CA GLU A 130 -16.44 -22.65 -11.80
C GLU A 130 -17.27 -21.52 -11.17
N VAL A 131 -18.51 -21.81 -10.83
CA VAL A 131 -19.38 -20.85 -10.15
C VAL A 131 -18.97 -20.80 -8.69
N CYS A 132 -18.53 -19.63 -8.24
CA CYS A 132 -18.12 -19.41 -6.85
C CYS A 132 -19.17 -18.55 -6.13
N THR A 133 -19.54 -18.94 -4.92
CA THR A 133 -20.47 -18.22 -4.06
C THR A 133 -19.69 -17.52 -2.95
N VAL A 134 -19.98 -16.24 -2.74
CA VAL A 134 -19.33 -15.43 -1.69
C VAL A 134 -19.90 -15.80 -0.32
N LYS A 135 -19.04 -16.26 0.59
CA LYS A 135 -19.36 -16.60 1.98
C LYS A 135 -19.05 -15.48 2.95
N GLY A 136 -18.00 -14.73 2.69
CA GLY A 136 -17.54 -13.66 3.57
C GLY A 136 -16.78 -12.55 2.86
N VAL A 137 -16.62 -11.46 3.58
CA VAL A 137 -15.83 -10.29 3.17
C VAL A 137 -14.81 -9.98 4.25
N ILE A 138 -13.55 -9.86 3.87
CA ILE A 138 -12.47 -9.44 4.76
C ILE A 138 -12.04 -8.01 4.42
N ARG A 139 -11.40 -7.37 5.39
CA ARG A 139 -10.78 -6.05 5.20
C ARG A 139 -9.72 -6.10 4.11
N ASP A 140 -9.59 -4.98 3.41
CA ASP A 140 -8.53 -4.79 2.43
C ASP A 140 -7.15 -4.94 3.07
N ILE A 141 -6.28 -5.75 2.44
CA ILE A 141 -4.89 -5.96 2.84
C ILE A 141 -4.00 -5.19 1.87
N TYR A 142 -3.16 -4.31 2.41
CA TYR A 142 -2.20 -3.55 1.62
C TYR A 142 -0.88 -4.33 1.49
N TYR A 143 -0.76 -5.10 0.42
CA TYR A 143 0.50 -5.77 0.06
C TYR A 143 1.58 -4.81 -0.45
N ASN A 144 1.16 -3.63 -0.91
CA ASN A 144 2.00 -2.55 -1.40
C ASN A 144 1.87 -1.31 -0.51
N ALA A 145 2.59 -0.24 -0.85
CA ALA A 145 2.44 1.03 -0.16
C ALA A 145 0.97 1.51 -0.22
N PRO A 146 0.40 2.05 0.87
CA PRO A 146 -1.01 2.47 0.94
C PRO A 146 -1.42 3.56 -0.04
N ILE A 147 -0.47 4.18 -0.73
CA ILE A 147 -0.75 5.13 -1.82
C ILE A 147 -1.31 4.45 -3.09
N TYR A 148 -1.12 3.14 -3.22
CA TYR A 148 -1.69 2.37 -4.32
C TYR A 148 -3.06 1.81 -3.91
N PRO A 149 -4.05 1.82 -4.81
CA PRO A 149 -5.34 1.21 -4.54
C PRO A 149 -5.16 -0.29 -4.31
N VAL A 150 -5.91 -0.83 -3.36
CA VAL A 150 -5.97 -2.27 -3.15
C VAL A 150 -6.66 -2.91 -4.35
N ILE A 151 -6.06 -3.99 -4.83
CA ILE A 151 -6.61 -4.74 -5.97
C ILE A 151 -7.75 -5.64 -5.45
N PRO A 152 -8.88 -5.72 -6.18
CA PRO A 152 -9.90 -6.71 -5.91
C PRO A 152 -9.32 -8.11 -5.82
N ALA A 153 -9.65 -8.84 -4.76
CA ALA A 153 -9.10 -10.17 -4.51
C ALA A 153 -10.20 -11.18 -4.14
N VAL A 154 -9.98 -12.40 -4.56
CA VAL A 154 -10.78 -13.56 -4.18
C VAL A 154 -9.89 -14.57 -3.47
N PHE A 155 -10.39 -15.12 -2.39
CA PHE A 155 -9.68 -16.04 -1.52
C PHE A 155 -10.36 -17.39 -1.51
N PHE A 156 -9.54 -18.44 -1.66
CA PHE A 156 -9.97 -19.81 -1.68
C PHE A 156 -9.37 -20.58 -0.51
N LEU A 157 -9.97 -21.70 -0.14
CA LEU A 157 -9.30 -22.67 0.71
C LEU A 157 -8.09 -23.27 -0.01
N PRO A 158 -6.98 -23.49 0.72
CA PRO A 158 -5.88 -24.30 0.20
C PRO A 158 -6.39 -25.67 -0.27
N LYS A 159 -6.03 -26.08 -1.47
CA LYS A 159 -6.32 -27.45 -1.93
C LYS A 159 -5.39 -28.39 -1.18
N ASP A 160 -5.97 -29.38 -0.51
CA ASP A 160 -5.23 -30.54 -0.05
C ASP A 160 -4.73 -31.31 -1.26
N ASN A 161 -3.54 -30.99 -1.71
CA ASN A 161 -2.87 -31.72 -2.77
C ASN A 161 -1.71 -32.51 -2.12
N PRO A 162 -1.88 -33.81 -1.85
CA PRO A 162 -0.86 -34.63 -1.18
C PRO A 162 0.48 -34.71 -1.94
N GLY A 163 0.51 -34.29 -3.20
CA GLY A 163 1.72 -34.17 -4.02
C GLY A 163 2.31 -32.77 -4.09
N ASN A 164 1.65 -31.77 -3.51
CA ASN A 164 2.07 -30.36 -3.56
C ASN A 164 2.49 -29.89 -2.16
N GLY A 165 3.17 -30.76 -1.41
CA GLY A 165 3.58 -30.50 -0.03
C GLY A 165 4.02 -29.07 0.18
N ASN A 166 3.43 -28.41 1.16
CA ASN A 166 3.74 -27.09 1.75
C ASN A 166 4.68 -26.18 0.93
N ARG A 167 4.27 -25.81 -0.29
CA ARG A 167 5.07 -24.95 -1.20
C ARG A 167 4.98 -23.48 -0.88
N GLY A 168 4.44 -23.09 0.27
CA GLY A 168 4.39 -21.71 0.73
C GLY A 168 5.58 -21.36 1.61
N PRO A 169 5.77 -20.07 1.88
CA PRO A 169 6.71 -19.63 2.90
C PRO A 169 6.30 -20.16 4.28
N PHE A 170 7.28 -20.35 5.13
CA PHE A 170 7.05 -20.53 6.55
C PHE A 170 6.95 -19.16 7.21
N LEU A 171 5.80 -18.89 7.81
CA LEU A 171 5.56 -17.69 8.59
C LEU A 171 5.64 -18.02 10.06
N PHE A 172 6.21 -17.15 10.86
CA PHE A 172 6.29 -17.35 12.31
C PHE A 172 6.27 -16.03 13.05
N LYS A 173 5.65 -16.01 14.22
CA LYS A 173 5.73 -14.90 15.15
C LYS A 173 6.84 -15.14 16.15
N PHE A 174 7.57 -14.09 16.49
CA PHE A 174 8.64 -14.12 17.47
C PHE A 174 8.44 -13.04 18.55
N LYS A 175 9.05 -13.23 19.70
CA LYS A 175 8.99 -12.27 20.81
C LYS A 175 9.73 -10.99 20.44
N GLU A 176 9.20 -9.85 20.86
CA GLU A 176 9.81 -8.55 20.63
C GLU A 176 11.29 -8.52 21.05
N GLY A 177 12.14 -7.98 20.17
CA GLY A 177 13.58 -7.89 20.39
C GLY A 177 14.39 -9.17 20.16
N THR A 178 13.75 -10.32 19.88
CA THR A 178 14.47 -11.61 19.74
C THR A 178 14.82 -11.97 18.29
N TRP A 179 14.47 -11.12 17.32
CA TRP A 179 14.72 -11.37 15.89
C TRP A 179 16.14 -11.84 15.59
N LYS A 180 17.15 -11.13 16.14
CA LYS A 180 18.56 -11.47 15.90
C LYS A 180 18.90 -12.88 16.38
N THR A 181 18.38 -13.28 17.53
CA THR A 181 18.61 -14.61 18.11
C THR A 181 17.97 -15.69 17.27
N VAL A 182 16.71 -15.47 16.84
CA VAL A 182 15.97 -16.40 15.96
C VAL A 182 16.68 -16.53 14.62
N TYR A 183 17.07 -15.41 14.03
CA TYR A 183 17.79 -15.35 12.75
C TYR A 183 19.11 -16.15 12.80
N GLN A 184 19.94 -15.92 13.83
CA GLN A 184 21.22 -16.62 13.99
C GLN A 184 21.03 -18.14 14.16
N LYS A 185 20.09 -18.58 14.98
CA LYS A 185 19.80 -20.00 15.17
C LYS A 185 19.35 -20.66 13.86
N LEU A 186 18.46 -20.03 13.11
CA LEU A 186 18.01 -20.58 11.82
C LEU A 186 19.15 -20.64 10.81
N GLN A 187 20.05 -19.67 10.79
CA GLN A 187 21.24 -19.71 9.94
C GLN A 187 22.21 -20.83 10.36
N GLU A 188 22.43 -21.01 11.66
CA GLU A 188 23.29 -22.09 12.15
C GLU A 188 22.75 -23.47 11.75
N GLU A 189 21.43 -23.68 11.85
CA GLU A 189 20.82 -24.93 11.43
C GLU A 189 20.87 -25.12 9.91
N ALA A 190 20.63 -24.05 9.13
CA ALA A 190 20.80 -24.10 7.69
C ALA A 190 22.23 -24.45 7.27
N HIS A 191 23.22 -23.95 8.00
CA HIS A 191 24.63 -24.23 7.73
C HIS A 191 25.00 -25.69 7.98
N LYS A 192 24.45 -26.31 9.05
CA LYS A 192 24.67 -27.72 9.34
C LYS A 192 24.20 -28.64 8.21
N ASP A 193 23.10 -28.26 7.56
CA ASP A 193 22.48 -29.02 6.47
C ASP A 193 22.92 -28.60 5.09
N ASN A 194 23.95 -27.74 4.95
CA ASN A 194 24.42 -27.14 3.70
C ASN A 194 23.30 -26.39 2.91
N MET A 195 22.36 -25.80 3.61
CA MET A 195 21.21 -25.09 3.05
C MET A 195 21.34 -23.55 3.06
N ASP A 196 22.51 -23.00 3.41
CA ASP A 196 22.74 -21.55 3.54
C ASP A 196 22.35 -20.77 2.28
N ALA A 197 22.66 -21.32 1.11
CA ALA A 197 22.38 -20.66 -0.18
C ALA A 197 20.87 -20.60 -0.51
N VAL A 198 20.03 -21.32 0.25
CA VAL A 198 18.61 -21.49 -0.05
C VAL A 198 17.74 -20.83 1.03
N LEU A 199 18.32 -20.50 2.18
CA LEU A 199 17.59 -19.87 3.29
C LEU A 199 17.39 -18.38 3.02
N ASN A 200 16.23 -18.01 2.52
CA ASN A 200 15.82 -16.61 2.43
C ASN A 200 14.90 -16.25 3.60
N LEU A 201 15.52 -15.71 4.65
CA LEU A 201 14.87 -15.35 5.92
C LEU A 201 14.66 -13.83 5.96
N ILE A 202 13.44 -13.42 6.14
CA ILE A 202 13.05 -12.01 6.19
C ILE A 202 12.27 -11.67 7.45
N ASN A 203 12.42 -10.42 7.90
CA ASN A 203 11.53 -9.80 8.86
C ASN A 203 10.50 -8.97 8.09
N MET A 204 9.22 -9.22 8.30
CA MET A 204 8.16 -8.54 7.56
C MET A 204 8.17 -7.03 7.82
N GLU A 205 8.37 -6.61 9.07
CA GLU A 205 8.40 -5.20 9.42
C GLU A 205 9.55 -4.47 8.73
N ASP A 206 10.75 -5.05 8.72
CA ASP A 206 11.91 -4.48 8.04
C ASP A 206 11.68 -4.39 6.54
N THR A 207 11.09 -5.42 5.94
CA THR A 207 10.77 -5.47 4.50
C THR A 207 9.75 -4.38 4.13
N TYR A 208 8.69 -4.21 4.92
CA TYR A 208 7.73 -3.12 4.72
C TYR A 208 8.38 -1.75 4.90
N ASN A 209 9.22 -1.59 5.92
CA ASN A 209 9.92 -0.34 6.16
C ASN A 209 10.89 0.01 5.04
N GLU A 210 11.61 -0.98 4.49
CA GLU A 210 12.49 -0.79 3.34
C GLU A 210 11.71 -0.42 2.08
N TYR A 211 10.61 -1.10 1.82
CA TYR A 211 9.71 -0.79 0.70
C TYR A 211 9.16 0.64 0.79
N MET A 212 8.76 1.08 1.99
CA MET A 212 8.28 2.44 2.24
C MET A 212 9.37 3.49 2.28
N LYS A 213 10.64 3.10 2.43
CA LYS A 213 11.77 4.04 2.54
C LYS A 213 11.96 4.89 1.28
N SER A 214 11.75 4.29 0.11
CA SER A 214 11.84 5.00 -1.18
C SER A 214 10.80 6.12 -1.26
N GLU A 215 9.55 5.85 -0.91
CA GLU A 215 8.44 6.81 -0.90
C GLU A 215 8.69 7.94 0.11
N ASN A 216 9.14 7.60 1.31
CA ASN A 216 9.47 8.56 2.36
C ASN A 216 10.65 9.46 1.94
N THR A 217 11.64 8.92 1.23
CA THR A 217 12.77 9.69 0.73
C THR A 217 12.35 10.68 -0.35
N LEU A 218 11.52 10.22 -1.30
CA LEU A 218 10.96 11.08 -2.34
C LEU A 218 10.12 12.23 -1.72
N SER A 219 9.26 11.92 -0.76
CA SER A 219 8.45 12.91 -0.05
C SER A 219 9.32 13.96 0.67
N LYS A 220 10.40 13.54 1.33
CA LYS A 220 11.36 14.47 1.95
C LYS A 220 12.06 15.36 0.94
N LEU A 221 12.51 14.81 -0.18
CA LEU A 221 13.14 15.58 -1.27
C LEU A 221 12.17 16.62 -1.84
N LEU A 222 10.93 16.23 -2.12
CA LEU A 222 9.89 17.15 -2.60
C LEU A 222 9.61 18.27 -1.60
N SER A 223 9.57 17.96 -0.30
CA SER A 223 9.38 18.95 0.75
C SER A 223 10.51 19.97 0.79
N VAL A 224 11.77 19.53 0.68
CA VAL A 224 12.94 20.42 0.64
C VAL A 224 12.91 21.30 -0.62
N VAL A 225 12.64 20.74 -1.78
CA VAL A 225 12.53 21.49 -3.03
C VAL A 225 11.40 22.54 -2.93
N SER A 226 10.24 22.16 -2.40
CA SER A 226 9.11 23.07 -2.18
C SER A 226 9.50 24.24 -1.27
N LEU A 227 10.22 23.97 -0.19
CA LEU A 227 10.71 25.01 0.71
C LEU A 227 11.64 26.00 -0.01
N ILE A 228 12.59 25.49 -0.79
CA ILE A 228 13.49 26.32 -1.60
C ILE A 228 12.69 27.20 -2.57
N CYS A 229 11.72 26.62 -3.29
CA CYS A 229 10.85 27.36 -4.21
C CYS A 229 10.08 28.48 -3.50
N ILE A 230 9.56 28.24 -2.29
CA ILE A 230 8.89 29.27 -1.48
C ILE A 230 9.86 30.39 -1.14
N VAL A 231 11.07 30.08 -0.69
CA VAL A 231 12.09 31.10 -0.37
C VAL A 231 12.42 31.95 -1.59
N ILE A 232 12.64 31.33 -2.75
CA ILE A 232 12.91 32.06 -3.99
C ILE A 232 11.73 32.97 -4.37
N ALA A 233 10.49 32.45 -4.25
CA ALA A 233 9.29 33.24 -4.54
C ALA A 233 9.16 34.47 -3.63
N VAL A 234 9.43 34.30 -2.33
CA VAL A 234 9.43 35.42 -1.36
C VAL A 234 10.46 36.48 -1.73
N PHE A 235 11.69 36.08 -2.07
CA PHE A 235 12.71 37.04 -2.54
C PHE A 235 12.32 37.71 -3.85
N GLY A 236 11.72 36.99 -4.77
CA GLY A 236 11.19 37.55 -6.03
C GLY A 236 10.13 38.63 -5.79
N ILE A 237 9.15 38.31 -4.92
CA ILE A 237 8.10 39.28 -4.53
C ILE A 237 8.71 40.49 -3.83
N PHE A 238 9.62 40.28 -2.91
CA PHE A 238 10.30 41.36 -2.20
C PHE A 238 11.03 42.30 -3.17
N SER A 239 11.77 41.77 -4.13
CA SER A 239 12.46 42.56 -5.15
C SER A 239 11.48 43.38 -6.01
N LEU A 240 10.37 42.77 -6.44
CA LEU A 240 9.33 43.46 -7.23
C LEU A 240 8.66 44.56 -6.42
N VAL A 241 8.35 44.33 -5.14
CA VAL A 241 7.76 45.34 -4.27
C VAL A 241 8.72 46.50 -4.06
N THR A 242 10.00 46.25 -3.83
CA THR A 242 11.04 47.27 -3.66
C THR A 242 11.16 48.14 -4.90
N LEU A 243 11.23 47.52 -6.10
CA LEU A 243 11.30 48.23 -7.37
C LEU A 243 10.05 49.10 -7.61
N SER A 244 8.87 48.55 -7.31
CA SER A 244 7.61 49.29 -7.42
C SER A 244 7.54 50.47 -6.46
N CYS A 245 8.03 50.35 -5.25
CA CYS A 245 8.14 51.42 -4.29
C CYS A 245 9.09 52.52 -4.77
N GLU A 246 10.22 52.17 -5.37
CA GLU A 246 11.16 53.17 -5.95
C GLU A 246 10.53 53.94 -7.12
N GLN A 247 9.86 53.25 -8.04
CA GLN A 247 9.19 53.86 -9.19
C GLN A 247 8.06 54.82 -8.75
N ARG A 248 7.31 54.47 -7.69
CA ARG A 248 6.19 55.30 -7.16
C ARG A 248 6.58 56.21 -6.00
N ARG A 249 7.88 56.46 -5.79
CA ARG A 249 8.40 57.20 -4.63
C ARG A 249 7.75 58.59 -4.46
N LYS A 250 7.49 59.31 -5.58
CA LYS A 250 6.85 60.62 -5.53
C LYS A 250 5.38 60.55 -5.08
N GLU A 251 4.65 59.58 -5.54
CA GLU A 251 3.24 59.33 -5.19
C GLU A 251 3.13 58.95 -3.68
N ILE A 252 4.02 58.09 -3.21
CA ILE A 252 4.08 57.69 -1.82
C ILE A 252 4.41 58.87 -0.90
N ALA A 253 5.35 59.73 -1.34
CA ALA A 253 5.72 60.92 -0.59
C ALA A 253 4.54 61.91 -0.47
N ILE A 254 3.83 62.19 -1.54
CA ILE A 254 2.64 63.06 -1.56
C ILE A 254 1.54 62.53 -0.64
N ARG A 255 1.25 61.23 -0.68
CA ARG A 255 0.28 60.60 0.23
C ARG A 255 0.70 60.68 1.68
N LYS A 256 1.99 60.49 1.97
CA LYS A 256 2.53 60.58 3.31
C LYS A 256 2.46 62.00 3.91
N VAL A 257 2.71 63.04 3.09
CA VAL A 257 2.55 64.44 3.49
C VAL A 257 1.07 64.77 3.74
N ASN A 258 0.15 64.15 3.00
CA ASN A 258 -1.29 64.26 3.22
C ASN A 258 -1.84 63.40 4.38
N GLY A 259 -0.97 62.87 5.22
CA GLY A 259 -1.36 62.13 6.43
C GLY A 259 -1.67 60.64 6.27
N ALA A 260 -1.36 60.05 5.12
CA ALA A 260 -1.58 58.61 4.93
C ALA A 260 -0.60 57.77 5.83
N SER A 261 -1.15 56.86 6.61
CA SER A 261 -0.34 55.96 7.43
C SER A 261 0.37 54.91 6.57
N VAL A 262 1.50 54.41 7.05
CA VAL A 262 2.26 53.32 6.37
C VAL A 262 1.39 52.11 6.07
N LYS A 263 0.46 51.78 6.99
CA LYS A 263 -0.48 50.64 6.80
C LYS A 263 -1.39 50.84 5.58
N VAL A 264 -1.87 52.03 5.33
CA VAL A 264 -2.72 52.38 4.17
C VAL A 264 -1.94 52.19 2.87
N ILE A 265 -0.70 52.64 2.84
CA ILE A 265 0.19 52.51 1.69
C ILE A 265 0.52 51.02 1.42
N LEU A 266 0.88 50.27 2.45
CA LEU A 266 1.17 48.85 2.34
C LEU A 266 -0.08 48.06 1.85
N ASN A 267 -1.27 48.41 2.36
CA ASN A 267 -2.49 47.70 2.00
C ASN A 267 -2.86 47.93 0.52
N LEU A 268 -2.51 49.09 -0.03
CA LEU A 268 -2.70 49.38 -1.46
C LEU A 268 -1.84 48.45 -2.33
N PHE A 269 -0.54 48.31 -1.99
CA PHE A 269 0.37 47.40 -2.69
C PHE A 269 -0.07 45.97 -2.52
N PHE A 270 -0.42 45.58 -1.30
CA PHE A 270 -0.86 44.19 -1.01
C PHE A 270 -2.09 43.82 -1.86
N LYS A 271 -3.06 44.72 -1.99
CA LYS A 271 -4.25 44.48 -2.82
C LYS A 271 -3.91 44.29 -4.30
N GLU A 272 -2.98 45.10 -4.84
CA GLU A 272 -2.54 45.02 -6.23
C GLU A 272 -1.85 43.67 -6.52
N TYR A 273 -0.93 43.21 -5.63
CA TYR A 273 -0.25 41.93 -5.78
C TYR A 273 -1.18 40.74 -5.52
N LEU A 274 -2.15 40.89 -4.62
CA LEU A 274 -3.13 39.83 -4.35
C LEU A 274 -4.00 39.55 -5.57
N ILE A 275 -4.43 40.61 -6.30
CA ILE A 275 -5.19 40.45 -7.55
C ILE A 275 -4.35 39.73 -8.60
N LEU A 276 -3.07 40.09 -8.76
CA LEU A 276 -2.18 39.41 -9.70
C LEU A 276 -1.98 37.95 -9.33
N LEU A 277 -1.84 37.62 -8.04
CA LEU A 277 -1.69 36.26 -7.53
C LEU A 277 -2.95 35.43 -7.83
N VAL A 278 -4.13 35.99 -7.62
CA VAL A 278 -5.40 35.33 -7.95
C VAL A 278 -5.49 35.00 -9.43
N ILE A 279 -5.16 35.98 -10.31
CA ILE A 279 -5.17 35.77 -11.76
C ILE A 279 -4.17 34.69 -12.16
N ALA A 280 -2.94 34.76 -11.63
CA ALA A 280 -1.91 33.74 -11.88
C ALA A 280 -2.33 32.33 -11.42
N SER A 281 -2.99 32.23 -10.26
CA SER A 281 -3.52 30.98 -9.76
C SER A 281 -4.60 30.41 -10.68
N PHE A 282 -5.53 31.24 -11.15
CA PHE A 282 -6.56 30.83 -12.10
C PHE A 282 -5.99 30.29 -13.42
N MET A 283 -4.84 30.80 -13.85
CA MET A 283 -4.15 30.31 -15.06
C MET A 283 -3.33 29.04 -14.76
N ALA A 284 -2.72 28.94 -13.60
CA ALA A 284 -1.87 27.82 -13.23
C ALA A 284 -2.64 26.52 -12.97
N PHE A 285 -3.82 26.61 -12.32
CA PHE A 285 -4.64 25.44 -11.99
C PHE A 285 -5.05 24.58 -13.20
N PRO A 286 -5.62 25.15 -14.28
CA PRO A 286 -6.00 24.38 -15.45
C PRO A 286 -4.80 23.76 -16.18
N LEU A 287 -3.63 24.41 -16.13
CA LEU A 287 -2.41 23.90 -16.76
C LEU A 287 -1.75 22.77 -15.95
N SER A 288 -1.84 22.83 -14.62
CA SER A 288 -1.26 21.79 -13.75
C SER A 288 -2.06 20.50 -13.77
N TYR A 289 -3.37 20.55 -13.97
CA TYR A 289 -4.26 19.38 -13.96
C TYR A 289 -3.91 18.33 -15.01
N PRO A 290 -3.78 18.65 -16.33
CA PRO A 290 -3.41 17.66 -17.34
C PRO A 290 -1.98 17.13 -17.16
N VAL A 291 -1.05 17.96 -16.67
CA VAL A 291 0.33 17.52 -16.39
C VAL A 291 0.36 16.50 -15.27
N SER A 292 -0.37 16.74 -14.19
CA SER A 292 -0.50 15.79 -13.07
C SER A 292 -1.17 14.49 -13.53
N TYR A 293 -2.22 14.58 -14.35
CA TYR A 293 -2.94 13.42 -14.86
C TYR A 293 -2.11 12.57 -15.83
N THR A 294 -1.35 13.20 -16.73
CA THR A 294 -0.45 12.49 -17.65
C THR A 294 0.75 11.86 -16.94
N HIS A 295 1.28 12.51 -15.90
CA HIS A 295 2.38 11.95 -15.10
C HIS A 295 1.94 10.71 -14.31
N LEU A 296 0.75 10.73 -13.72
CA LEU A 296 0.18 9.57 -13.03
C LEU A 296 -0.10 8.42 -13.99
N ARG A 297 -0.63 8.70 -15.19
CA ARG A 297 -0.96 7.69 -16.20
C ARG A 297 0.28 7.10 -16.90
N ALA A 298 1.36 7.88 -17.06
CA ALA A 298 2.62 7.38 -17.61
C ALA A 298 3.30 6.35 -16.68
N HIS A 299 3.10 6.47 -15.37
CA HIS A 299 3.53 5.45 -14.40
C HIS A 299 2.74 4.14 -14.48
N GLU A 300 1.45 4.20 -14.85
CA GLU A 300 0.64 3.00 -15.06
C GLU A 300 0.99 2.25 -16.36
N THR A 301 1.27 2.97 -17.45
CA THR A 301 1.58 2.35 -18.76
C THR A 301 3.02 1.84 -18.85
N GLY A 302 3.98 2.43 -18.16
CA GLY A 302 5.37 1.97 -18.12
C GLY A 302 5.60 0.67 -17.32
N ARG A 303 4.57 0.15 -16.65
CA ARG A 303 4.62 -1.07 -15.84
C ARG A 303 3.97 -2.27 -16.54
N ASN A 304 3.37 -2.06 -17.72
CA ASN A 304 2.70 -3.08 -18.53
C ASN A 304 3.49 -3.47 -19.79
N LEU A 305 4.75 -3.09 -19.88
CA LEU A 305 5.77 -3.56 -20.85
C LEU A 305 6.87 -4.29 -20.08
#